data_51e5a8558044a04fff01b152fd131a8a
#
_entry.id   51e5a8558044a04fff01b152fd131a8a
#
_cell.length_a   1.000
_cell.length_b   1.000
_cell.length_c   1.000
_cell.angle_alpha   90.00
_cell.angle_beta   90.00
_cell.angle_gamma   90.00
#
_symmetry.space_group_name_H-M   'P 1'
#
loop_
_entity.id
_entity.type
_entity.pdbx_description
1 polymer ?
#
loop_
_entity_poly.entity_id
_entity_poly.type
_entity_poly.pdbx_seq_one_letter_code
_entity_poly.pdbx_strand_id
1 'polypeptide(L)'
;MTLEVTDLVGGYSQIPVLKQVSFTVAKGQLVGLIGLNGAGKSTTINHIIGLLRPQKGSIKINGVSLSEDSKRYKQSIAYVPESPILYEELTLKEHIDLTIMAYNLDEKQAWQRAQKLLTIFRLDKKLDWFPANFSKGMKQKVMIVCAFLTDADLFIIDEPFLGLDPLAIRDLLALIAQRKAQGAAILMSTHVLDTAQNYCDKFVLLNEGQVTASGSLAELQAKYGNSQATLADLYLQMIERN
;
A
#
# COMPACT_ATOMS: atom_id res chain seq x y z
N MET A 1 5.47 16.50 2.83
CA MET A 1 5.38 15.17 2.22
C MET A 1 5.13 14.16 3.31
N THR A 2 4.32 13.11 3.09
CA THR A 2 4.14 12.05 4.07
C THR A 2 5.16 10.95 3.87
N LEU A 3 5.37 10.48 2.63
CA LEU A 3 6.42 9.53 2.28
C LEU A 3 7.44 10.20 1.35
N GLU A 4 8.72 10.04 1.68
CA GLU A 4 9.85 10.46 0.86
C GLU A 4 10.80 9.28 0.70
N VAL A 5 11.03 8.85 -0.54
CA VAL A 5 12.01 7.84 -0.94
C VAL A 5 13.04 8.55 -1.81
N THR A 6 14.31 8.51 -1.40
CA THR A 6 15.39 9.25 -2.08
C THR A 6 16.54 8.30 -2.37
N ASP A 7 16.88 8.15 -3.68
CA ASP A 7 18.00 7.38 -4.22
C ASP A 7 18.14 5.97 -3.62
N LEU A 8 16.98 5.32 -3.39
CA LEU A 8 16.90 4.02 -2.75
C LEU A 8 17.57 2.96 -3.61
N VAL A 9 18.61 2.34 -3.07
CA VAL A 9 19.30 1.17 -3.62
C VAL A 9 19.18 0.05 -2.61
N GLY A 10 18.79 -1.16 -3.06
CA GLY A 10 18.71 -2.31 -2.18
C GLY A 10 18.00 -3.51 -2.80
N GLY A 11 17.88 -4.57 -2.03
CA GLY A 11 17.28 -5.84 -2.42
C GLY A 11 17.48 -6.90 -1.34
N TYR A 12 17.31 -8.16 -1.71
CA TYR A 12 17.37 -9.30 -0.78
C TYR A 12 18.82 -9.83 -0.58
N SER A 13 19.77 -9.36 -1.36
CA SER A 13 21.18 -9.80 -1.33
C SER A 13 22.10 -8.59 -1.54
N GLN A 14 23.40 -8.84 -1.69
CA GLN A 14 24.37 -7.80 -2.04
C GLN A 14 24.13 -7.21 -3.45
N ILE A 15 23.51 -7.96 -4.35
CA ILE A 15 23.13 -7.46 -5.68
C ILE A 15 21.80 -6.72 -5.53
N PRO A 16 21.76 -5.41 -5.80
CA PRO A 16 20.57 -4.61 -5.61
C PRO A 16 19.52 -4.92 -6.69
N VAL A 17 18.27 -5.07 -6.27
CA VAL A 17 17.10 -5.11 -7.14
C VAL A 17 16.69 -3.68 -7.53
N LEU A 18 16.76 -2.75 -6.56
CA LEU A 18 16.41 -1.34 -6.76
C LEU A 18 17.66 -0.52 -7.06
N LYS A 19 17.55 0.38 -8.05
CA LYS A 19 18.65 1.18 -8.60
C LYS A 19 18.26 2.65 -8.55
N GLN A 20 18.53 3.34 -7.42
CA GLN A 20 18.27 4.77 -7.20
C GLN A 20 16.79 5.16 -7.37
N VAL A 21 15.88 4.40 -6.75
CA VAL A 21 14.45 4.70 -6.77
C VAL A 21 14.16 5.94 -5.92
N SER A 22 13.55 6.95 -6.53
CA SER A 22 13.15 8.20 -5.86
C SER A 22 11.72 8.58 -6.23
N PHE A 23 10.88 8.81 -5.22
CA PHE A 23 9.52 9.33 -5.36
C PHE A 23 8.98 9.83 -4.02
N THR A 24 7.84 10.51 -4.09
CA THR A 24 7.15 11.03 -2.90
C THR A 24 5.67 10.77 -2.95
N VAL A 25 5.03 10.68 -1.76
CA VAL A 25 3.57 10.65 -1.61
C VAL A 25 3.17 11.78 -0.66
N ALA A 26 2.31 12.67 -1.12
CA ALA A 26 1.83 13.81 -0.33
C ALA A 26 0.62 13.42 0.53
N LYS A 27 0.28 14.26 1.52
CA LYS A 27 -0.97 14.14 2.27
C LYS A 27 -2.17 14.20 1.34
N GLY A 28 -3.17 13.34 1.57
CA GLY A 28 -4.39 13.28 0.77
C GLY A 28 -4.16 12.86 -0.68
N GLN A 29 -3.07 12.16 -0.97
CA GLN A 29 -2.71 11.70 -2.31
C GLN A 29 -2.71 10.17 -2.36
N LEU A 30 -3.29 9.62 -3.44
CA LEU A 30 -3.18 8.21 -3.81
C LEU A 30 -2.20 8.08 -4.98
N VAL A 31 -1.07 7.43 -4.72
CA VAL A 31 -0.02 7.17 -5.72
C VAL A 31 -0.03 5.69 -6.09
N GLY A 32 -0.12 5.40 -7.39
CA GLY A 32 0.02 4.06 -7.94
C GLY A 32 1.48 3.72 -8.19
N LEU A 33 1.99 2.68 -7.54
CA LEU A 33 3.29 2.08 -7.84
C LEU A 33 3.10 0.99 -8.88
N ILE A 34 3.40 1.31 -10.13
CA ILE A 34 3.06 0.51 -11.30
C ILE A 34 4.31 -0.18 -11.86
N GLY A 35 4.15 -1.42 -12.27
CA GLY A 35 5.23 -2.18 -12.92
C GLY A 35 4.83 -3.64 -13.14
N LEU A 36 5.47 -4.30 -14.09
CA LEU A 36 5.31 -5.74 -14.30
C LEU A 36 5.81 -6.54 -13.09
N ASN A 37 5.52 -7.83 -13.09
CA ASN A 37 6.09 -8.74 -12.11
C ASN A 37 7.62 -8.72 -12.22
N GLY A 38 8.30 -8.60 -11.08
CA GLY A 38 9.76 -8.44 -11.05
C GLY A 38 10.29 -7.02 -11.22
N ALA A 39 9.44 -6.01 -11.51
CA ALA A 39 9.89 -4.62 -11.68
C ALA A 39 10.46 -3.97 -10.41
N GLY A 40 10.24 -4.57 -9.22
CA GLY A 40 10.75 -4.06 -7.94
C GLY A 40 9.69 -3.47 -7.01
N LYS A 41 8.38 -3.58 -7.32
CA LYS A 41 7.28 -3.03 -6.49
C LYS A 41 7.32 -3.54 -5.04
N SER A 42 7.22 -4.85 -4.85
CA SER A 42 7.22 -5.45 -3.49
C SER A 42 8.57 -5.27 -2.79
N THR A 43 9.68 -5.21 -3.53
CA THR A 43 11.00 -4.87 -2.96
C THR A 43 11.01 -3.44 -2.43
N THR A 44 10.43 -2.48 -3.16
CA THR A 44 10.27 -1.09 -2.71
C THR A 44 9.40 -1.02 -1.47
N ILE A 45 8.24 -1.68 -1.47
CA ILE A 45 7.35 -1.76 -0.31
C ILE A 45 8.06 -2.35 0.90
N ASN A 46 8.80 -3.45 0.75
CA ASN A 46 9.53 -4.11 1.84
C ASN A 46 10.60 -3.20 2.47
N HIS A 47 11.23 -2.31 1.69
CA HIS A 47 12.11 -1.29 2.24
C HIS A 47 11.32 -0.22 3.01
N ILE A 48 10.18 0.23 2.49
CA ILE A 48 9.37 1.27 3.14
C ILE A 48 8.79 0.76 4.46
N ILE A 49 8.28 -0.48 4.53
CA ILE A 49 7.76 -1.03 5.79
C ILE A 49 8.85 -1.51 6.76
N GLY A 50 10.13 -1.41 6.34
CA GLY A 50 11.29 -1.71 7.19
C GLY A 50 11.64 -3.20 7.32
N LEU A 51 11.15 -4.06 6.43
CA LEU A 51 11.56 -5.47 6.33
C LEU A 51 12.93 -5.62 5.66
N LEU A 52 13.29 -4.70 4.77
CA LEU A 52 14.60 -4.62 4.13
C LEU A 52 15.29 -3.30 4.50
N ARG A 53 16.60 -3.35 4.71
CA ARG A 53 17.41 -2.14 4.96
C ARG A 53 17.95 -1.60 3.64
N PRO A 54 17.84 -0.28 3.37
CA PRO A 54 18.49 0.35 2.24
C PRO A 54 20.01 0.10 2.26
N GLN A 55 20.58 -0.23 1.11
CA GLN A 55 22.04 -0.25 0.92
C GLN A 55 22.56 1.16 0.69
N LYS A 56 21.77 2.00 -0.02
CA LYS A 56 22.01 3.45 -0.22
C LYS A 56 20.67 4.17 -0.26
N GLY A 57 20.73 5.49 -0.11
CA GLY A 57 19.56 6.34 -0.11
C GLY A 57 18.87 6.40 1.24
N SER A 58 17.66 6.95 1.27
CA SER A 58 16.91 7.13 2.50
C SER A 58 15.40 7.02 2.28
N ILE A 59 14.69 6.63 3.35
CA ILE A 59 13.22 6.60 3.39
C ILE A 59 12.80 7.34 4.64
N LYS A 60 11.90 8.31 4.48
CA LYS A 60 11.33 9.09 5.59
C LYS A 60 9.81 9.09 5.52
N ILE A 61 9.17 8.98 6.67
CA ILE A 61 7.73 9.18 6.84
C ILE A 61 7.53 10.35 7.80
N ASN A 62 6.84 11.38 7.33
CA ASN A 62 6.69 12.64 8.08
C ASN A 62 8.04 13.21 8.56
N GLY A 63 9.08 13.09 7.73
CA GLY A 63 10.43 13.55 8.02
C GLY A 63 11.25 12.63 8.95
N VAL A 64 10.68 11.53 9.45
CA VAL A 64 11.35 10.58 10.36
C VAL A 64 11.77 9.33 9.60
N SER A 65 13.00 8.86 9.79
CA SER A 65 13.49 7.57 9.27
C SER A 65 13.32 6.45 10.30
N LEU A 66 13.35 5.20 9.82
CA LEU A 66 13.26 4.01 10.68
C LEU A 66 14.40 3.94 11.72
N SER A 67 15.59 4.46 11.39
CA SER A 67 16.75 4.47 12.28
C SER A 67 16.70 5.57 13.34
N GLU A 68 16.00 6.67 13.09
CA GLU A 68 15.84 7.79 14.03
C GLU A 68 14.80 7.48 15.10
N ASP A 69 13.61 7.00 14.71
CA ASP A 69 12.53 6.60 15.62
C ASP A 69 11.71 5.47 15.01
N SER A 70 12.12 4.26 15.29
CA SER A 70 11.49 3.03 14.77
C SER A 70 10.02 2.89 15.18
N LYS A 71 9.66 3.32 16.40
CA LYS A 71 8.28 3.22 16.90
C LYS A 71 7.37 4.17 16.15
N ARG A 72 7.72 5.45 16.12
CA ARG A 72 6.97 6.49 15.42
C ARG A 72 6.86 6.19 13.93
N TYR A 73 7.95 5.75 13.31
CA TYR A 73 7.98 5.37 11.90
C TYR A 73 6.96 4.25 11.60
N LYS A 74 6.99 3.15 12.36
CA LYS A 74 6.11 2.00 12.15
C LYS A 74 4.64 2.31 12.47
N GLN A 75 4.37 3.09 13.50
CA GLN A 75 3.01 3.51 13.85
C GLN A 75 2.39 4.45 12.82
N SER A 76 3.20 5.12 12.00
CA SER A 76 2.72 5.95 10.89
C SER A 76 2.28 5.15 9.65
N ILE A 77 2.52 3.83 9.62
CA ILE A 77 2.23 2.96 8.45
C ILE A 77 1.08 2.01 8.78
N ALA A 78 0.08 1.94 7.90
CA ALA A 78 -0.85 0.81 7.80
C ALA A 78 -0.52 0.02 6.53
N TYR A 79 -0.38 -1.30 6.64
CA TYR A 79 0.01 -2.15 5.53
C TYR A 79 -1.01 -3.26 5.26
N VAL A 80 -1.43 -3.36 4.00
CA VAL A 80 -2.23 -4.46 3.47
C VAL A 80 -1.37 -5.22 2.48
N PRO A 81 -0.88 -6.44 2.80
CA PRO A 81 -0.06 -7.24 1.92
C PRO A 81 -0.86 -7.87 0.78
N GLU A 82 -0.19 -8.23 -0.31
CA GLU A 82 -0.75 -9.00 -1.43
C GLU A 82 -1.34 -10.34 -0.97
N SER A 83 -0.62 -11.04 -0.12
CA SER A 83 -1.08 -12.30 0.48
C SER A 83 -1.32 -12.10 1.97
N PRO A 84 -2.50 -12.48 2.49
CA PRO A 84 -2.83 -12.27 3.90
C PRO A 84 -1.88 -13.06 4.81
N ILE A 85 -1.36 -12.37 5.83
CA ILE A 85 -0.49 -12.93 6.86
C ILE A 85 -1.22 -12.81 8.19
N LEU A 86 -1.76 -13.92 8.69
CA LEU A 86 -2.49 -14.00 9.95
C LEU A 86 -1.83 -15.01 10.88
N TYR A 87 -1.93 -14.79 12.17
CA TYR A 87 -1.51 -15.74 13.20
C TYR A 87 -2.57 -16.83 13.30
N GLU A 88 -2.22 -18.07 12.97
CA GLU A 88 -3.18 -19.18 12.91
C GLU A 88 -3.80 -19.51 14.29
N GLU A 89 -3.11 -19.12 15.38
CA GLU A 89 -3.51 -19.32 16.77
C GLU A 89 -4.43 -18.21 17.32
N LEU A 90 -4.62 -17.12 16.58
CA LEU A 90 -5.46 -16.00 17.00
C LEU A 90 -6.78 -15.99 16.26
N THR A 91 -7.85 -15.70 16.97
CA THR A 91 -9.17 -15.41 16.40
C THR A 91 -9.19 -14.06 15.69
N LEU A 92 -10.23 -13.77 14.90
CA LEU A 92 -10.43 -12.45 14.30
C LEU A 92 -10.45 -11.33 15.36
N LYS A 93 -11.13 -11.58 16.49
CA LYS A 93 -11.17 -10.63 17.60
C LYS A 93 -9.76 -10.34 18.13
N GLU A 94 -8.97 -11.37 18.37
CA GLU A 94 -7.61 -11.23 18.91
C GLU A 94 -6.65 -10.56 17.91
N HIS A 95 -6.83 -10.71 16.59
CA HIS A 95 -6.09 -9.92 15.59
C HIS A 95 -6.41 -8.43 15.68
N ILE A 96 -7.67 -8.07 15.93
CA ILE A 96 -8.08 -6.68 16.15
C ILE A 96 -7.46 -6.16 17.45
N ASP A 97 -7.56 -6.91 18.55
CA ASP A 97 -6.98 -6.55 19.84
C ASP A 97 -5.45 -6.37 19.74
N LEU A 98 -4.76 -7.28 19.05
CA LEU A 98 -3.33 -7.18 18.76
C LEU A 98 -2.99 -5.89 17.98
N THR A 99 -3.80 -5.54 17.00
CA THR A 99 -3.62 -4.32 16.21
C THR A 99 -3.80 -3.07 17.09
N ILE A 100 -4.84 -3.04 17.92
CA ILE A 100 -5.10 -1.95 18.88
C ILE A 100 -3.90 -1.75 19.79
N MET A 101 -3.36 -2.84 20.34
CA MET A 101 -2.20 -2.82 21.22
C MET A 101 -0.93 -2.34 20.48
N ALA A 102 -0.64 -2.90 19.30
CA ALA A 102 0.56 -2.58 18.52
C ALA A 102 0.63 -1.12 18.11
N TYR A 103 -0.50 -0.52 17.76
CA TYR A 103 -0.62 0.89 17.38
C TYR A 103 -0.89 1.81 18.56
N ASN A 104 -1.05 1.29 19.79
CA ASN A 104 -1.35 2.04 21.01
C ASN A 104 -2.61 2.92 20.84
N LEU A 105 -3.68 2.33 20.29
CA LEU A 105 -4.94 3.02 20.05
C LEU A 105 -5.80 3.04 21.31
N ASP A 106 -6.71 4.04 21.41
CA ASP A 106 -7.78 4.00 22.39
C ASP A 106 -8.72 2.81 22.07
N GLU A 107 -8.81 1.86 22.97
CA GLU A 107 -9.50 0.59 22.77
C GLU A 107 -10.97 0.80 22.39
N LYS A 108 -11.68 1.68 23.10
CA LYS A 108 -13.12 1.92 22.88
C LYS A 108 -13.37 2.52 21.48
N GLN A 109 -12.59 3.52 21.10
CA GLN A 109 -12.73 4.17 19.79
C GLN A 109 -12.30 3.22 18.66
N ALA A 110 -11.25 2.44 18.89
CA ALA A 110 -10.75 1.48 17.92
C ALA A 110 -11.79 0.36 17.68
N TRP A 111 -12.41 -0.18 18.73
CA TRP A 111 -13.48 -1.16 18.58
C TRP A 111 -14.73 -0.59 17.89
N GLN A 112 -15.07 0.69 18.12
CA GLN A 112 -16.17 1.34 17.39
C GLN A 112 -15.86 1.43 15.88
N ARG A 113 -14.61 1.70 15.51
CA ARG A 113 -14.16 1.68 14.10
C ARG A 113 -14.16 0.25 13.54
N ALA A 114 -13.60 -0.69 14.30
CA ALA A 114 -13.56 -2.11 13.93
C ALA A 114 -14.95 -2.64 13.60
N GLN A 115 -15.94 -2.32 14.43
CA GLN A 115 -17.31 -2.80 14.25
C GLN A 115 -17.94 -2.33 12.92
N LYS A 116 -17.68 -1.06 12.54
CA LYS A 116 -18.11 -0.52 11.24
C LYS A 116 -17.42 -1.27 10.08
N LEU A 117 -16.10 -1.49 10.18
CA LEU A 117 -15.33 -2.21 9.16
C LEU A 117 -15.77 -3.69 9.05
N LEU A 118 -16.02 -4.36 10.17
CA LEU A 118 -16.52 -5.73 10.21
C LEU A 118 -17.87 -5.85 9.49
N THR A 119 -18.78 -4.89 9.71
CA THR A 119 -20.07 -4.85 9.01
C THR A 119 -19.89 -4.63 7.52
N ILE A 120 -19.04 -3.69 7.08
CA ILE A 120 -18.73 -3.41 5.67
C ILE A 120 -18.24 -4.71 4.98
N PHE A 121 -17.31 -5.43 5.61
CA PHE A 121 -16.70 -6.64 5.03
C PHE A 121 -17.46 -7.93 5.39
N ARG A 122 -18.59 -7.86 6.09
CA ARG A 122 -19.46 -9.02 6.47
C ARG A 122 -18.73 -10.05 7.33
N LEU A 123 -17.93 -9.56 8.28
CA LEU A 123 -17.17 -10.34 9.24
C LEU A 123 -17.70 -10.24 10.67
N ASP A 124 -18.75 -9.46 10.91
CA ASP A 124 -19.35 -9.16 12.21
C ASP A 124 -19.72 -10.41 13.04
N LYS A 125 -20.16 -11.49 12.37
CA LYS A 125 -20.55 -12.75 13.01
C LYS A 125 -19.41 -13.77 13.13
N LYS A 126 -18.15 -13.34 12.94
CA LYS A 126 -17.00 -14.25 12.81
C LYS A 126 -15.85 -13.91 13.75
N LEU A 127 -16.13 -13.13 14.80
CA LEU A 127 -15.10 -12.64 15.73
C LEU A 127 -14.31 -13.78 16.40
N ASP A 128 -14.98 -14.89 16.71
CA ASP A 128 -14.37 -16.05 17.37
C ASP A 128 -13.80 -17.08 16.39
N TRP A 129 -13.77 -16.75 15.08
CA TRP A 129 -13.23 -17.66 14.07
C TRP A 129 -11.72 -17.52 13.96
N PHE A 130 -11.05 -18.66 13.79
CA PHE A 130 -9.63 -18.76 13.49
C PHE A 130 -9.36 -18.66 11.98
N PRO A 131 -8.15 -18.26 11.54
CA PRO A 131 -7.78 -18.17 10.15
C PRO A 131 -7.99 -19.45 9.34
N ALA A 132 -7.86 -20.62 9.96
CA ALA A 132 -8.13 -21.92 9.33
C ALA A 132 -9.56 -22.03 8.78
N ASN A 133 -10.51 -21.31 9.36
CA ASN A 133 -11.92 -21.31 8.96
C ASN A 133 -12.23 -20.24 7.88
N PHE A 134 -11.25 -19.45 7.47
CA PHE A 134 -11.42 -18.38 6.48
C PHE A 134 -10.95 -18.78 5.09
N SER A 135 -11.73 -18.43 4.06
CA SER A 135 -11.25 -18.44 2.69
C SER A 135 -10.13 -17.40 2.49
N LYS A 136 -9.35 -17.51 1.42
CA LYS A 136 -8.30 -16.53 1.09
C LYS A 136 -8.85 -15.10 1.08
N GLY A 137 -10.01 -14.87 0.43
CA GLY A 137 -10.65 -13.56 0.38
C GLY A 137 -11.12 -13.07 1.75
N MET A 138 -11.57 -13.95 2.64
CA MET A 138 -11.91 -13.56 4.03
C MET A 138 -10.65 -13.19 4.82
N LYS A 139 -9.54 -13.93 4.68
CA LYS A 139 -8.26 -13.57 5.30
C LYS A 139 -7.79 -12.19 4.82
N GLN A 140 -7.95 -11.88 3.52
CA GLN A 140 -7.63 -10.56 2.98
C GLN A 140 -8.50 -9.46 3.59
N LYS A 141 -9.81 -9.70 3.75
CA LYS A 141 -10.72 -8.76 4.44
C LYS A 141 -10.30 -8.50 5.89
N VAL A 142 -9.80 -9.52 6.62
CA VAL A 142 -9.24 -9.34 7.98
C VAL A 142 -8.04 -8.40 7.96
N MET A 143 -7.09 -8.58 7.02
CA MET A 143 -5.94 -7.69 6.88
C MET A 143 -6.37 -6.24 6.60
N ILE A 144 -7.38 -6.06 5.74
CA ILE A 144 -7.95 -4.73 5.45
C ILE A 144 -8.57 -4.12 6.70
N VAL A 145 -9.37 -4.88 7.46
CA VAL A 145 -9.97 -4.41 8.72
C VAL A 145 -8.87 -3.95 9.69
N CYS A 146 -7.86 -4.77 9.93
CA CYS A 146 -6.74 -4.42 10.82
C CYS A 146 -5.98 -3.17 10.35
N ALA A 147 -5.70 -3.03 9.05
CA ALA A 147 -5.01 -1.86 8.52
C ALA A 147 -5.87 -0.58 8.65
N PHE A 148 -7.13 -0.63 8.22
CA PHE A 148 -8.02 0.53 8.22
C PHE A 148 -8.60 0.88 9.60
N LEU A 149 -8.43 0.01 10.59
CA LEU A 149 -8.69 0.28 11.99
C LEU A 149 -7.77 1.38 12.55
N THR A 150 -6.54 1.47 12.04
CA THR A 150 -5.51 2.39 12.51
C THR A 150 -5.75 3.83 12.07
N ASP A 151 -5.07 4.77 12.72
CA ASP A 151 -5.03 6.20 12.35
C ASP A 151 -3.68 6.54 11.67
N ALA A 152 -3.14 5.62 10.88
CA ALA A 152 -1.87 5.79 10.20
C ALA A 152 -1.91 6.94 9.18
N ASP A 153 -0.79 7.65 9.05
CA ASP A 153 -0.62 8.74 8.07
C ASP A 153 -0.37 8.21 6.65
N LEU A 154 0.18 6.99 6.54
CA LEU A 154 0.52 6.33 5.29
C LEU A 154 -0.11 4.94 5.22
N PHE A 155 -0.97 4.73 4.24
CA PHE A 155 -1.49 3.41 3.89
C PHE A 155 -0.71 2.84 2.71
N ILE A 156 -0.14 1.66 2.88
CA ILE A 156 0.53 0.91 1.81
C ILE A 156 -0.33 -0.32 1.51
N ILE A 157 -0.73 -0.46 0.25
CA ILE A 157 -1.67 -1.49 -0.17
C ILE A 157 -1.06 -2.23 -1.36
N ASP A 158 -0.64 -3.47 -1.15
CA ASP A 158 0.07 -4.26 -2.16
C ASP A 158 -0.92 -5.18 -2.88
N GLU A 159 -1.14 -4.94 -4.18
CA GLU A 159 -2.03 -5.72 -5.08
C GLU A 159 -3.42 -6.02 -4.45
N PRO A 160 -4.16 -5.02 -3.99
CA PRO A 160 -5.28 -5.18 -3.04
C PRO A 160 -6.49 -5.94 -3.57
N PHE A 161 -6.60 -6.11 -4.88
CA PHE A 161 -7.81 -6.66 -5.51
C PHE A 161 -7.78 -8.18 -5.66
N LEU A 162 -6.61 -8.79 -5.47
CA LEU A 162 -6.45 -10.23 -5.60
C LEU A 162 -7.23 -10.99 -4.53
N GLY A 163 -8.13 -11.85 -4.99
CA GLY A 163 -8.92 -12.71 -4.11
C GLY A 163 -10.12 -12.05 -3.43
N LEU A 164 -10.39 -10.77 -3.69
CA LEU A 164 -11.60 -10.09 -3.23
C LEU A 164 -12.74 -10.27 -4.23
N ASP A 165 -13.96 -10.39 -3.71
CA ASP A 165 -15.18 -10.31 -4.51
C ASP A 165 -15.46 -8.86 -4.95
N PRO A 166 -16.25 -8.63 -6.04
CA PRO A 166 -16.49 -7.29 -6.56
C PRO A 166 -17.07 -6.31 -5.53
N LEU A 167 -17.85 -6.81 -4.58
CA LEU A 167 -18.46 -6.00 -3.54
C LEU A 167 -17.39 -5.53 -2.53
N ALA A 168 -16.47 -6.42 -2.15
CA ALA A 168 -15.36 -6.08 -1.27
C ALA A 168 -14.37 -5.10 -1.94
N ILE A 169 -14.15 -5.23 -3.26
CA ILE A 169 -13.33 -4.26 -4.04
C ILE A 169 -13.97 -2.89 -3.97
N ARG A 170 -15.25 -2.77 -4.25
CA ARG A 170 -15.99 -1.50 -4.16
C ARG A 170 -15.87 -0.89 -2.75
N ASP A 171 -16.09 -1.71 -1.71
CA ASP A 171 -16.06 -1.28 -0.32
C ASP A 171 -14.64 -0.82 0.08
N LEU A 172 -13.59 -1.51 -0.36
CA LEU A 172 -12.20 -1.11 -0.16
C LEU A 172 -11.87 0.22 -0.86
N LEU A 173 -12.29 0.40 -2.11
CA LEU A 173 -12.09 1.65 -2.84
C LEU A 173 -12.78 2.84 -2.16
N ALA A 174 -13.96 2.63 -1.59
CA ALA A 174 -14.66 3.65 -0.81
C ALA A 174 -13.87 4.01 0.46
N LEU A 175 -13.30 3.03 1.17
CA LEU A 175 -12.44 3.28 2.35
C LEU A 175 -11.15 4.03 1.96
N ILE A 176 -10.52 3.66 0.86
CA ILE A 176 -9.34 4.36 0.31
C ILE A 176 -9.69 5.83 0.05
N ALA A 177 -10.80 6.10 -0.66
CA ALA A 177 -11.25 7.45 -0.94
C ALA A 177 -11.55 8.24 0.35
N GLN A 178 -12.17 7.60 1.32
CA GLN A 178 -12.46 8.21 2.63
C GLN A 178 -11.16 8.58 3.37
N ARG A 179 -10.17 7.67 3.47
CA ARG A 179 -8.90 7.94 4.15
C ARG A 179 -8.10 9.03 3.44
N LYS A 180 -8.08 9.00 2.10
CA LYS A 180 -7.50 10.07 1.28
C LYS A 180 -8.13 11.43 1.59
N ALA A 181 -9.47 11.52 1.63
CA ALA A 181 -10.18 12.75 1.96
C ALA A 181 -9.91 13.25 3.39
N GLN A 182 -9.58 12.36 4.32
CA GLN A 182 -9.15 12.66 5.68
C GLN A 182 -7.68 13.11 5.77
N GLY A 183 -6.95 13.12 4.65
CA GLY A 183 -5.57 13.57 4.56
C GLY A 183 -4.52 12.47 4.66
N ALA A 184 -4.90 11.19 4.72
CA ALA A 184 -3.93 10.11 4.66
C ALA A 184 -3.25 10.04 3.29
N ALA A 185 -1.95 9.75 3.27
CA ALA A 185 -1.21 9.40 2.07
C ALA A 185 -1.42 7.91 1.76
N ILE A 186 -1.56 7.56 0.49
CA ILE A 186 -1.78 6.18 0.09
C ILE A 186 -0.84 5.80 -1.04
N LEU A 187 -0.09 4.71 -0.84
CA LEU A 187 0.73 4.08 -1.88
C LEU A 187 0.09 2.73 -2.21
N MET A 188 -0.39 2.57 -3.43
CA MET A 188 -1.01 1.34 -3.89
C MET A 188 -0.18 0.72 -5.01
N SER A 189 0.33 -0.49 -4.82
CA SER A 189 0.92 -1.23 -5.93
C SER A 189 -0.17 -1.94 -6.72
N THR A 190 -0.04 -1.97 -8.04
CA THR A 190 -0.87 -2.80 -8.88
C THR A 190 -0.26 -2.98 -10.27
N HIS A 191 -0.60 -4.08 -10.92
CA HIS A 191 -0.35 -4.34 -12.34
C HIS A 191 -1.63 -4.12 -13.19
N VAL A 192 -2.77 -3.80 -12.57
CA VAL A 192 -4.05 -3.52 -13.25
C VAL A 192 -4.13 -2.04 -13.58
N LEU A 193 -3.64 -1.67 -14.76
CA LEU A 193 -3.43 -0.27 -15.18
C LEU A 193 -4.73 0.52 -15.26
N ASP A 194 -5.82 -0.07 -15.74
CA ASP A 194 -7.12 0.59 -15.82
C ASP A 194 -7.65 0.99 -14.45
N THR A 195 -7.50 0.13 -13.45
CA THR A 195 -7.89 0.46 -12.07
C THR A 195 -7.03 1.57 -11.52
N ALA A 196 -5.71 1.49 -11.71
CA ALA A 196 -4.80 2.56 -11.27
C ALA A 196 -5.17 3.89 -11.91
N GLN A 197 -5.42 3.93 -13.22
CA GLN A 197 -5.79 5.15 -13.95
C GLN A 197 -7.05 5.83 -13.40
N ASN A 198 -8.04 5.04 -12.98
CA ASN A 198 -9.31 5.56 -12.51
C ASN A 198 -9.27 6.09 -11.06
N TYR A 199 -8.35 5.62 -10.24
CA TYR A 199 -8.36 5.93 -8.80
C TYR A 199 -7.12 6.69 -8.31
N CYS A 200 -5.96 6.54 -8.97
CA CYS A 200 -4.72 7.19 -8.52
C CYS A 200 -4.60 8.62 -9.05
N ASP A 201 -4.10 9.52 -8.20
CA ASP A 201 -3.81 10.90 -8.57
C ASP A 201 -2.50 11.02 -9.36
N LYS A 202 -1.54 10.16 -8.99
CA LYS A 202 -0.20 10.09 -9.61
C LYS A 202 0.27 8.65 -9.72
N PHE A 203 1.25 8.46 -10.58
CA PHE A 203 1.86 7.17 -10.87
C PHE A 203 3.36 7.24 -10.70
N VAL A 204 3.95 6.17 -10.21
CA VAL A 204 5.38 5.89 -10.22
C VAL A 204 5.56 4.62 -11.04
N LEU A 205 6.11 4.77 -12.23
CA LEU A 205 6.30 3.67 -13.17
C LEU A 205 7.67 3.05 -12.95
N LEU A 206 7.67 1.81 -12.48
CA LEU A 206 8.87 1.01 -12.20
C LEU A 206 9.14 0.04 -13.33
N ASN A 207 10.39 -0.01 -13.77
CA ASN A 207 10.91 -1.04 -14.66
C ASN A 207 12.32 -1.43 -14.22
N GLU A 208 12.62 -2.73 -14.12
CA GLU A 208 13.94 -3.27 -13.75
C GLU A 208 14.62 -2.61 -12.53
N GLY A 209 13.82 -2.28 -11.53
CA GLY A 209 14.28 -1.64 -10.29
C GLY A 209 14.57 -0.15 -10.39
N GLN A 210 14.10 0.54 -11.44
CA GLN A 210 14.26 1.97 -11.65
C GLN A 210 12.91 2.66 -11.85
N VAL A 211 12.81 3.92 -11.43
CA VAL A 211 11.69 4.79 -11.79
C VAL A 211 11.93 5.35 -13.17
N THR A 212 11.16 4.93 -14.14
CA THR A 212 11.28 5.38 -15.53
C THR A 212 10.46 6.63 -15.80
N ALA A 213 9.32 6.76 -15.11
CA ALA A 213 8.51 7.98 -15.13
C ALA A 213 7.69 8.10 -13.86
N SER A 214 7.37 9.33 -13.48
CA SER A 214 6.42 9.63 -12.39
C SER A 214 5.65 10.91 -12.70
N GLY A 215 4.39 10.97 -12.26
CA GLY A 215 3.50 12.12 -12.45
C GLY A 215 2.03 11.73 -12.50
N SER A 216 1.15 12.71 -12.65
CA SER A 216 -0.26 12.51 -13.01
C SER A 216 -0.39 11.96 -14.44
N LEU A 217 -1.57 11.47 -14.81
CA LEU A 217 -1.81 11.00 -16.17
C LEU A 217 -1.51 12.11 -17.21
N ALA A 218 -1.96 13.33 -16.94
CA ALA A 218 -1.74 14.47 -17.83
C ALA A 218 -0.24 14.83 -17.99
N GLU A 219 0.55 14.78 -16.89
CA GLU A 219 2.00 15.01 -16.94
C GLU A 219 2.70 13.91 -17.74
N LEU A 220 2.30 12.65 -17.58
CA LEU A 220 2.82 11.53 -18.37
C LEU A 220 2.46 11.64 -19.85
N GLN A 221 1.20 11.97 -20.17
CA GLN A 221 0.72 12.21 -21.54
C GLN A 221 1.53 13.34 -22.21
N ALA A 222 1.74 14.45 -21.51
CA ALA A 222 2.55 15.57 -22.02
C ALA A 222 4.01 15.15 -22.28
N LYS A 223 4.61 14.37 -21.37
CA LYS A 223 5.99 13.88 -21.50
C LYS A 223 6.18 12.96 -22.72
N TYR A 224 5.19 12.13 -23.02
CA TYR A 224 5.27 11.17 -24.14
C TYR A 224 4.60 11.65 -25.42
N GLY A 225 4.05 12.89 -25.44
CA GLY A 225 3.52 13.53 -26.64
C GLY A 225 2.18 12.95 -27.15
N ASN A 226 1.40 12.26 -26.28
CA ASN A 226 0.12 11.68 -26.65
C ASN A 226 -0.95 11.98 -25.58
N SER A 227 -1.75 13.03 -25.80
CA SER A 227 -2.79 13.51 -24.88
C SER A 227 -3.99 12.57 -24.74
N GLN A 228 -4.14 11.57 -25.61
CA GLN A 228 -5.22 10.60 -25.59
C GLN A 228 -4.77 9.20 -25.09
N ALA A 229 -3.48 9.02 -24.85
CA ALA A 229 -2.95 7.74 -24.41
C ALA A 229 -3.48 7.36 -23.02
N THR A 230 -3.88 6.11 -22.86
CA THR A 230 -4.18 5.53 -21.56
C THR A 230 -2.89 5.30 -20.77
N LEU A 231 -3.01 5.05 -19.46
CA LEU A 231 -1.85 4.64 -18.65
C LEU A 231 -1.20 3.37 -19.20
N ALA A 232 -2.00 2.45 -19.74
CA ALA A 232 -1.51 1.22 -20.37
C ALA A 232 -0.68 1.52 -21.63
N ASP A 233 -1.15 2.40 -22.51
CA ASP A 233 -0.43 2.81 -23.72
C ASP A 233 0.92 3.45 -23.37
N LEU A 234 0.90 4.36 -22.40
CA LEU A 234 2.12 5.04 -21.92
C LEU A 234 3.12 4.06 -21.31
N TYR A 235 2.63 3.09 -20.54
CA TYR A 235 3.47 2.08 -19.92
C TYR A 235 4.12 1.16 -20.96
N LEU A 236 3.38 0.69 -21.96
CA LEU A 236 3.90 -0.12 -23.08
C LEU A 236 4.95 0.67 -23.88
N GLN A 237 4.62 1.89 -24.26
CA GLN A 237 5.55 2.77 -25.01
C GLN A 237 6.86 3.03 -24.27
N MET A 238 6.80 3.06 -22.93
CA MET A 238 7.97 3.25 -22.09
C MET A 238 8.87 2.00 -22.04
N ILE A 239 8.26 0.79 -21.98
CA ILE A 239 9.02 -0.47 -21.99
C ILE A 239 9.70 -0.71 -23.32
N GLU A 240 9.03 -0.39 -24.45
CA GLU A 240 9.57 -0.58 -25.80
C GLU A 240 10.73 0.37 -26.13
N ARG A 241 10.87 1.48 -25.41
CA ARG A 241 11.94 2.48 -25.62
C ARG A 241 13.21 2.22 -24.80
N ASN A 242 13.16 1.30 -23.84
CA ASN A 242 14.32 0.89 -23.02
C ASN A 242 14.86 -0.44 -23.48
#